data_c3509f0afbdc93168717fb25259f35e6
#
_entry.id   c3509f0afbdc93168717fb25259f35e6
#
_cell.length_a   1.000
_cell.length_b   1.000
_cell.length_c   1.000
_cell.angle_alpha   90.00
_cell.angle_beta   90.00
_cell.angle_gamma   90.00
#
_symmetry.space_group_name_H-M   'P 1'
#
loop_
_entity.id
_entity.type
_entity.pdbx_description
1 polymer ?
#
loop_
_entity_poly.entity_id
_entity_poly.type
_entity_poly.pdbx_seq_one_letter_code
_entity_poly.pdbx_strand_id
1 'polypeptide(L)'
;MKADIKFFLVIIILIISTKIANANSEIKIGLLAPFSGEFKNIGDSVFDSARIALNKINNNNISILPRDTKGKNLETLRQVEELYIEGVRIFIGPVFNKNLKGLEKFKEAYFLSLTNKILNNPENVISAGINARSQFNAIKKYQKLNELEKTLILIPKKDYKKEIEQALKESKFKAKKIFYYDTEPTKLTKQIEKVTRYQIRKQNLEDEIKRVENSNEDNKEKKIENLKKRDTLGKIGYDSVVIADFDESLKSVTTSLLYTDVSPNKIDFISLNQWFDKTLFKETASQPISFPSINKENFDQFKKSFKEFYDYDPNQLSLITYDLVGLVYYLLSQNNFEVSDNIFKKKNRFKGISGVFEIKNKKINHELNFYSVDSGKFIRIF
;
A
#
# COMPACT_ATOMS: atom_id res chain seq x y z
N MET A 1 61.50 -34.17 -26.60
CA MET A 1 61.06 -32.92 -27.25
C MET A 1 59.68 -32.97 -27.94
N LYS A 2 59.31 -34.01 -28.69
CA LYS A 2 57.96 -34.08 -29.32
C LYS A 2 56.80 -34.46 -28.35
N ALA A 3 57.09 -35.14 -27.25
CA ALA A 3 56.11 -35.56 -26.26
C ALA A 3 55.71 -34.37 -25.36
N ASP A 4 56.69 -33.55 -24.99
CA ASP A 4 56.49 -32.39 -24.09
C ASP A 4 55.65 -31.30 -24.75
N ILE A 5 55.76 -31.10 -26.04
CA ILE A 5 54.95 -30.11 -26.80
C ILE A 5 53.48 -30.54 -26.87
N LYS A 6 53.19 -31.84 -27.03
CA LYS A 6 51.81 -32.35 -27.03
C LYS A 6 51.16 -32.24 -25.67
N PHE A 7 51.90 -32.49 -24.60
CA PHE A 7 51.39 -32.34 -23.23
C PHE A 7 51.11 -30.87 -22.89
N PHE A 8 51.99 -29.95 -23.32
CA PHE A 8 51.79 -28.52 -23.13
C PHE A 8 50.60 -27.98 -23.95
N LEU A 9 50.37 -28.50 -25.15
CA LEU A 9 49.22 -28.12 -25.99
C LEU A 9 47.89 -28.64 -25.45
N VAL A 10 47.85 -29.81 -24.82
CA VAL A 10 46.67 -30.36 -24.14
C VAL A 10 46.32 -29.53 -22.88
N ILE A 11 47.31 -29.08 -22.11
CA ILE A 11 47.10 -28.23 -20.94
C ILE A 11 46.59 -26.85 -21.36
N ILE A 12 47.09 -26.27 -22.44
CA ILE A 12 46.60 -24.97 -22.96
C ILE A 12 45.16 -25.10 -23.47
N ILE A 13 44.78 -26.18 -24.12
CA ILE A 13 43.42 -26.44 -24.58
C ILE A 13 42.49 -26.65 -23.37
N LEU A 14 42.90 -27.32 -22.31
CA LEU A 14 42.15 -27.48 -21.05
C LEU A 14 41.96 -26.16 -20.29
N ILE A 15 42.97 -25.26 -20.29
CA ILE A 15 42.88 -23.94 -19.65
C ILE A 15 42.00 -23.00 -20.48
N ILE A 16 41.97 -23.13 -21.80
CA ILE A 16 41.10 -22.32 -22.66
C ILE A 16 39.65 -22.80 -22.54
N SER A 17 39.39 -24.11 -22.39
CA SER A 17 38.03 -24.66 -22.23
C SER A 17 37.41 -24.29 -20.86
N THR A 18 38.22 -24.01 -19.83
CA THR A 18 37.67 -23.57 -18.53
C THR A 18 37.33 -22.09 -18.50
N LYS A 19 37.77 -21.25 -19.45
CA LYS A 19 37.42 -19.85 -19.55
C LYS A 19 36.15 -19.55 -20.39
N ILE A 20 35.59 -20.55 -21.08
CA ILE A 20 34.42 -20.38 -21.95
C ILE A 20 33.10 -20.65 -21.20
N ALA A 21 33.13 -21.06 -19.93
CA ALA A 21 31.93 -21.43 -19.16
C ALA A 21 31.30 -20.30 -18.34
N ASN A 22 31.69 -19.05 -18.58
CA ASN A 22 30.91 -17.89 -18.08
C ASN A 22 30.14 -17.22 -19.22
N ALA A 23 29.36 -17.99 -19.96
CA ALA A 23 28.20 -17.39 -20.60
C ALA A 23 27.28 -16.88 -19.47
N ASN A 24 27.23 -15.58 -19.28
CA ASN A 24 26.23 -14.95 -18.41
C ASN A 24 24.87 -15.52 -18.82
N SER A 25 24.37 -16.52 -18.09
CA SER A 25 23.09 -17.12 -18.39
C SER A 25 22.03 -16.03 -18.22
N GLU A 26 21.28 -15.79 -19.29
CA GLU A 26 20.16 -14.85 -19.25
C GLU A 26 19.23 -15.20 -18.08
N ILE A 27 19.01 -14.24 -17.17
CA ILE A 27 18.07 -14.42 -16.08
C ILE A 27 16.66 -14.14 -16.57
N LYS A 28 15.83 -15.15 -16.51
CA LYS A 28 14.42 -15.09 -16.86
C LYS A 28 13.58 -14.76 -15.63
N ILE A 29 12.78 -13.70 -15.70
CA ILE A 29 11.83 -13.28 -14.66
C ILE A 29 10.42 -13.58 -15.16
N GLY A 30 9.66 -14.38 -14.42
CA GLY A 30 8.24 -14.61 -14.72
C GLY A 30 7.39 -13.40 -14.33
N LEU A 31 6.51 -12.92 -15.20
CA LEU A 31 5.54 -11.88 -14.90
C LEU A 31 4.13 -12.48 -14.89
N LEU A 32 3.55 -12.56 -13.70
CA LEU A 32 2.26 -13.21 -13.45
C LEU A 32 1.14 -12.17 -13.28
N ALA A 33 0.37 -11.93 -14.33
CA ALA A 33 -0.72 -10.97 -14.30
C ALA A 33 -1.94 -11.45 -15.10
N PRO A 34 -3.13 -10.89 -14.89
CA PRO A 34 -4.33 -11.26 -15.65
C PRO A 34 -4.33 -10.53 -17.00
N PHE A 35 -3.87 -11.18 -18.07
CA PHE A 35 -3.85 -10.59 -19.43
C PHE A 35 -5.14 -10.85 -20.22
N SER A 36 -6.10 -11.54 -19.60
CA SER A 36 -7.43 -11.76 -20.17
C SER A 36 -8.53 -11.67 -19.10
N GLY A 37 -9.79 -11.55 -19.55
CA GLY A 37 -10.95 -11.46 -18.67
C GLY A 37 -11.16 -10.07 -18.04
N GLU A 38 -11.91 -10.03 -16.96
CA GLU A 38 -12.34 -8.81 -16.26
C GLU A 38 -11.19 -7.87 -15.86
N PHE A 39 -10.03 -8.43 -15.51
CA PHE A 39 -8.88 -7.66 -14.98
C PHE A 39 -7.78 -7.44 -16.03
N LYS A 40 -8.10 -7.61 -17.32
CA LYS A 40 -7.12 -7.47 -18.42
C LYS A 40 -6.40 -6.11 -18.39
N ASN A 41 -7.11 -5.03 -18.17
CA ASN A 41 -6.54 -3.68 -18.09
C ASN A 41 -5.47 -3.53 -16.97
N ILE A 42 -5.61 -4.27 -15.87
CA ILE A 42 -4.58 -4.32 -14.83
C ILE A 42 -3.37 -5.08 -15.35
N GLY A 43 -3.57 -6.23 -15.99
CA GLY A 43 -2.51 -7.04 -16.56
C GLY A 43 -1.69 -6.30 -17.61
N ASP A 44 -2.37 -5.68 -18.58
CA ASP A 44 -1.74 -4.90 -19.64
C ASP A 44 -0.87 -3.79 -19.05
N SER A 45 -1.41 -3.03 -18.11
CA SER A 45 -0.71 -1.91 -17.47
C SER A 45 0.52 -2.36 -16.66
N VAL A 46 0.45 -3.51 -15.98
CA VAL A 46 1.57 -4.15 -15.27
C VAL A 46 2.64 -4.59 -16.27
N PHE A 47 2.25 -5.22 -17.38
CA PHE A 47 3.20 -5.68 -18.41
C PHE A 47 3.90 -4.52 -19.10
N ASP A 48 3.16 -3.51 -19.53
CA ASP A 48 3.71 -2.35 -20.23
C ASP A 48 4.67 -1.57 -19.33
N SER A 49 4.36 -1.46 -18.05
CA SER A 49 5.26 -0.87 -17.05
C SER A 49 6.55 -1.68 -16.87
N ALA A 50 6.45 -3.01 -16.85
CA ALA A 50 7.63 -3.88 -16.78
C ALA A 50 8.52 -3.72 -18.03
N ARG A 51 7.92 -3.57 -19.23
CA ARG A 51 8.65 -3.30 -20.48
C ARG A 51 9.37 -1.95 -20.43
N ILE A 52 8.73 -0.89 -19.96
CA ILE A 52 9.39 0.42 -19.81
C ILE A 52 10.59 0.31 -18.86
N ALA A 53 10.42 -0.38 -17.73
CA ALA A 53 11.53 -0.58 -16.78
C ALA A 53 12.68 -1.37 -17.40
N LEU A 54 12.39 -2.46 -18.12
CA LEU A 54 13.39 -3.30 -18.78
C LEU A 54 14.15 -2.51 -19.86
N ASN A 55 13.42 -1.76 -20.69
CA ASN A 55 14.02 -0.89 -21.71
C ASN A 55 14.98 0.15 -21.10
N LYS A 56 14.60 0.72 -19.94
CA LYS A 56 15.45 1.68 -19.24
C LYS A 56 16.69 1.06 -18.63
N ILE A 57 16.59 -0.19 -18.15
CA ILE A 57 17.73 -0.97 -17.65
C ILE A 57 18.72 -1.25 -18.78
N ASN A 58 18.21 -1.51 -19.98
CA ASN A 58 18.99 -1.78 -21.20
C ASN A 58 20.11 -2.82 -20.99
N ASN A 59 19.76 -3.96 -20.41
CA ASN A 59 20.69 -5.06 -20.14
C ASN A 59 20.14 -6.38 -20.70
N ASN A 60 20.85 -6.99 -21.64
CA ASN A 60 20.47 -8.22 -22.33
C ASN A 60 20.54 -9.49 -21.44
N ASN A 61 21.09 -9.37 -20.22
CA ASN A 61 21.18 -10.51 -19.30
C ASN A 61 19.89 -10.77 -18.53
N ILE A 62 18.83 -9.95 -18.74
CA ILE A 62 17.53 -10.12 -18.10
C ILE A 62 16.41 -10.08 -19.13
N SER A 63 15.51 -11.05 -19.06
CA SER A 63 14.26 -11.07 -19.82
C SER A 63 13.05 -11.25 -18.92
N ILE A 64 11.90 -10.76 -19.37
CA ILE A 64 10.62 -10.89 -18.67
C ILE A 64 9.71 -11.80 -19.50
N LEU A 65 9.22 -12.86 -18.86
CA LEU A 65 8.33 -13.86 -19.45
C LEU A 65 6.91 -13.66 -18.93
N PRO A 66 6.02 -12.99 -19.69
CA PRO A 66 4.64 -12.77 -19.25
C PRO A 66 3.83 -14.07 -19.31
N ARG A 67 2.97 -14.29 -18.31
CA ARG A 67 2.05 -15.42 -18.23
C ARG A 67 0.68 -14.96 -17.73
N ASP A 68 -0.36 -15.34 -18.45
CA ASP A 68 -1.74 -14.99 -18.14
C ASP A 68 -2.28 -15.84 -16.99
N THR A 69 -2.52 -15.20 -15.85
CA THR A 69 -3.13 -15.86 -14.68
C THR A 69 -4.66 -15.89 -14.74
N LYS A 70 -5.28 -15.16 -15.67
CA LYS A 70 -6.74 -14.94 -15.75
C LYS A 70 -7.36 -14.50 -14.41
N GLY A 71 -6.55 -14.02 -13.47
CA GLY A 71 -6.96 -13.71 -12.10
C GLY A 71 -7.42 -14.93 -11.30
N LYS A 72 -7.04 -16.15 -11.70
CA LYS A 72 -7.46 -17.44 -11.12
C LYS A 72 -6.28 -18.18 -10.50
N ASN A 73 -6.47 -18.77 -9.33
CA ASN A 73 -5.42 -19.48 -8.61
C ASN A 73 -4.88 -20.70 -9.39
N LEU A 74 -5.74 -21.56 -9.89
CA LEU A 74 -5.33 -22.76 -10.63
C LEU A 74 -4.54 -22.41 -11.89
N GLU A 75 -4.96 -21.37 -12.61
CA GLU A 75 -4.21 -20.91 -13.79
C GLU A 75 -2.84 -20.35 -13.39
N THR A 76 -2.80 -19.56 -12.31
CA THR A 76 -1.52 -19.06 -11.77
C THR A 76 -0.56 -20.20 -11.46
N LEU A 77 -1.01 -21.25 -10.78
CA LEU A 77 -0.17 -22.40 -10.45
C LEU A 77 0.34 -23.12 -11.69
N ARG A 78 -0.51 -23.30 -12.72
CA ARG A 78 -0.13 -23.92 -13.99
C ARG A 78 0.95 -23.09 -14.69
N GLN A 79 0.76 -21.79 -14.80
CA GLN A 79 1.71 -20.88 -15.46
C GLN A 79 3.06 -20.81 -14.71
N VAL A 80 3.03 -20.86 -13.39
CA VAL A 80 4.26 -20.94 -12.58
C VAL A 80 4.97 -22.25 -12.80
N GLU A 81 4.27 -23.38 -12.84
CA GLU A 81 4.86 -24.70 -13.03
C GLU A 81 5.58 -24.82 -14.38
N GLU A 82 4.98 -24.32 -15.46
CA GLU A 82 5.60 -24.26 -16.79
C GLU A 82 6.94 -23.50 -16.73
N LEU A 83 6.94 -22.27 -16.21
CA LEU A 83 8.16 -21.46 -16.10
C LEU A 83 9.19 -22.02 -15.10
N TYR A 84 8.72 -22.64 -14.01
CA TYR A 84 9.60 -23.24 -13.01
C TYR A 84 10.40 -24.42 -13.59
N ILE A 85 9.77 -25.23 -14.44
CA ILE A 85 10.44 -26.32 -15.20
C ILE A 85 11.47 -25.73 -16.18
N GLU A 86 11.18 -24.57 -16.80
CA GLU A 86 12.13 -23.84 -17.66
C GLU A 86 13.29 -23.18 -16.87
N GLY A 87 13.36 -23.34 -15.55
CA GLY A 87 14.42 -22.81 -14.71
C GLY A 87 14.16 -21.41 -14.13
N VAL A 88 12.97 -20.82 -14.33
CA VAL A 88 12.61 -19.51 -13.72
C VAL A 88 12.49 -19.63 -12.21
N ARG A 89 13.14 -18.73 -11.48
CA ARG A 89 13.18 -18.74 -10.00
C ARG A 89 12.71 -17.43 -9.38
N ILE A 90 12.57 -16.36 -10.15
CA ILE A 90 12.04 -15.07 -9.68
C ILE A 90 10.80 -14.72 -10.49
N PHE A 91 9.74 -14.36 -9.76
CA PHE A 91 8.46 -13.98 -10.34
C PHE A 91 8.01 -12.62 -9.80
N ILE A 92 7.55 -11.73 -10.67
CA ILE A 92 6.82 -10.53 -10.32
C ILE A 92 5.33 -10.83 -10.48
N GLY A 93 4.57 -10.65 -9.41
CA GLY A 93 3.20 -11.14 -9.30
C GLY A 93 3.10 -12.38 -8.40
N PRO A 94 1.91 -12.99 -8.34
CA PRO A 94 0.65 -12.56 -8.94
C PRO A 94 0.07 -11.29 -8.33
N VAL A 95 -0.93 -10.70 -9.00
CA VAL A 95 -1.57 -9.45 -8.57
C VAL A 95 -2.44 -9.66 -7.34
N PHE A 96 -3.25 -10.72 -7.33
CA PHE A 96 -4.27 -10.94 -6.32
C PHE A 96 -3.84 -11.89 -5.21
N ASN A 97 -4.16 -11.55 -3.96
CA ASN A 97 -3.87 -12.38 -2.80
C ASN A 97 -4.47 -13.80 -2.89
N LYS A 98 -5.69 -13.94 -3.45
CA LYS A 98 -6.34 -15.25 -3.65
C LYS A 98 -5.52 -16.21 -4.52
N ASN A 99 -4.59 -15.69 -5.33
CA ASN A 99 -3.75 -16.48 -6.24
C ASN A 99 -2.43 -16.94 -5.61
N LEU A 100 -2.18 -16.63 -4.33
CA LEU A 100 -0.94 -17.00 -3.64
C LEU A 100 -0.95 -18.42 -3.09
N LYS A 101 -2.14 -18.98 -2.84
CA LYS A 101 -2.29 -20.31 -2.26
C LYS A 101 -1.67 -21.38 -3.17
N GLY A 102 -0.79 -22.21 -2.62
CA GLY A 102 -0.13 -23.30 -3.34
C GLY A 102 1.23 -22.92 -3.94
N LEU A 103 1.66 -21.64 -3.88
CA LEU A 103 2.97 -21.23 -4.35
C LEU A 103 4.12 -21.76 -3.49
N GLU A 104 3.87 -22.14 -2.24
CA GLU A 104 4.84 -22.76 -1.33
C GLU A 104 5.44 -24.07 -1.84
N LYS A 105 4.79 -24.75 -2.79
CA LYS A 105 5.32 -25.95 -3.43
C LYS A 105 6.57 -25.70 -4.28
N PHE A 106 6.77 -24.48 -4.78
CA PHE A 106 7.91 -24.05 -5.59
C PHE A 106 9.02 -23.50 -4.69
N LYS A 107 9.68 -24.36 -3.94
CA LYS A 107 10.58 -24.01 -2.81
C LYS A 107 11.74 -23.09 -3.16
N GLU A 108 12.30 -23.21 -4.37
CA GLU A 108 13.44 -22.42 -4.85
C GLU A 108 13.02 -21.13 -5.57
N ALA A 109 11.72 -20.90 -5.73
CA ALA A 109 11.20 -19.72 -6.40
C ALA A 109 10.77 -18.64 -5.40
N TYR A 110 10.93 -17.37 -5.79
CA TYR A 110 10.49 -16.20 -5.06
C TYR A 110 9.45 -15.44 -5.87
N PHE A 111 8.38 -15.03 -5.20
CA PHE A 111 7.25 -14.31 -5.79
C PHE A 111 7.13 -12.93 -5.16
N LEU A 112 7.46 -11.88 -5.92
CA LEU A 112 7.22 -10.49 -5.53
C LEU A 112 5.78 -10.13 -5.93
N SER A 113 4.83 -10.49 -5.08
CA SER A 113 3.40 -10.28 -5.34
C SER A 113 3.01 -8.81 -5.21
N LEU A 114 2.17 -8.33 -6.11
CA LEU A 114 1.63 -6.96 -6.09
C LEU A 114 0.55 -6.76 -5.02
N THR A 115 0.19 -7.79 -4.25
CA THR A 115 -0.76 -7.69 -3.14
C THR A 115 -0.23 -6.80 -2.01
N ASN A 116 -1.12 -6.10 -1.34
CA ASN A 116 -0.83 -5.35 -0.12
C ASN A 116 -1.08 -6.16 1.18
N LYS A 117 -1.60 -7.39 1.07
CA LYS A 117 -1.83 -8.29 2.21
C LYS A 117 -0.55 -9.02 2.59
N ILE A 118 -0.29 -9.12 3.89
CA ILE A 118 0.93 -9.73 4.44
C ILE A 118 0.64 -10.96 5.32
N LEU A 119 -0.62 -11.16 5.72
CA LEU A 119 -1.00 -12.29 6.57
C LEU A 119 -1.14 -13.58 5.78
N ASN A 120 -0.67 -14.67 6.36
CA ASN A 120 -0.83 -16.04 5.85
C ASN A 120 -0.32 -16.25 4.41
N ASN A 121 0.63 -15.44 3.99
CA ASN A 121 1.29 -15.65 2.71
C ASN A 121 2.29 -16.80 2.80
N PRO A 122 2.47 -17.59 1.72
CA PRO A 122 3.55 -18.56 1.62
C PRO A 122 4.93 -17.94 1.91
N GLU A 123 5.86 -18.70 2.49
CA GLU A 123 7.19 -18.20 2.92
C GLU A 123 8.05 -17.68 1.78
N ASN A 124 7.82 -18.14 0.55
CA ASN A 124 8.50 -17.71 -0.65
C ASN A 124 7.80 -16.54 -1.37
N VAL A 125 6.72 -16.01 -0.78
CA VAL A 125 6.00 -14.83 -1.30
C VAL A 125 6.38 -13.58 -0.51
N ILE A 126 6.72 -12.53 -1.26
CA ILE A 126 7.06 -11.20 -0.76
C ILE A 126 5.96 -10.25 -1.24
N SER A 127 5.14 -9.74 -0.30
CA SER A 127 4.14 -8.72 -0.64
C SER A 127 4.80 -7.39 -0.90
N ALA A 128 4.70 -6.90 -2.12
CA ALA A 128 5.32 -5.67 -2.58
C ALA A 128 4.34 -4.49 -2.69
N GLY A 129 3.03 -4.73 -2.57
CA GLY A 129 2.05 -3.65 -2.51
C GLY A 129 2.15 -2.81 -1.24
N ILE A 130 1.52 -1.65 -1.26
CA ILE A 130 1.50 -0.74 -0.10
C ILE A 130 0.68 -1.35 1.01
N ASN A 131 1.35 -1.99 1.96
CA ASN A 131 0.70 -2.68 3.08
C ASN A 131 0.29 -1.72 4.21
N ALA A 132 -0.65 -2.16 5.05
CA ALA A 132 -1.17 -1.37 6.15
C ALA A 132 -0.08 -0.97 7.17
N ARG A 133 0.94 -1.80 7.39
CA ARG A 133 2.07 -1.48 8.29
C ARG A 133 2.83 -0.24 7.82
N SER A 134 3.14 -0.14 6.53
CA SER A 134 3.80 1.04 5.95
C SER A 134 2.94 2.29 6.13
N GLN A 135 1.63 2.15 5.98
CA GLN A 135 0.67 3.24 6.16
C GLN A 135 0.61 3.70 7.62
N PHE A 136 0.51 2.80 8.59
CA PHE A 136 0.52 3.16 10.01
C PHE A 136 1.86 3.76 10.46
N ASN A 137 2.98 3.38 9.86
CA ASN A 137 4.26 4.04 10.12
C ASN A 137 4.25 5.52 9.69
N ALA A 138 3.65 5.82 8.53
CA ALA A 138 3.51 7.21 8.07
C ALA A 138 2.50 7.99 8.93
N ILE A 139 1.35 7.39 9.29
CA ILE A 139 0.37 8.00 10.18
C ILE A 139 1.00 8.32 11.55
N LYS A 140 1.79 7.40 12.09
CA LYS A 140 2.53 7.61 13.35
C LYS A 140 3.51 8.79 13.27
N LYS A 141 4.17 8.97 12.12
CA LYS A 141 5.02 10.15 11.88
C LYS A 141 4.19 11.43 11.87
N TYR A 142 3.02 11.42 11.20
CA TYR A 142 2.08 12.52 11.17
C TYR A 142 1.58 12.89 12.58
N GLN A 143 1.16 11.90 13.38
CA GLN A 143 0.75 12.12 14.77
C GLN A 143 1.84 12.81 15.59
N LYS A 144 3.09 12.35 15.44
CA LYS A 144 4.22 12.97 16.17
C LYS A 144 4.46 14.42 15.75
N LEU A 145 4.33 14.73 14.46
CA LEU A 145 4.54 16.08 13.95
C LEU A 145 3.44 17.06 14.39
N ASN A 146 2.21 16.57 14.62
CA ASN A 146 1.06 17.37 15.00
C ASN A 146 0.66 17.18 16.49
N GLU A 147 1.50 16.52 17.29
CA GLU A 147 1.29 16.29 18.74
C GLU A 147 -0.04 15.61 19.07
N LEU A 148 -0.48 14.68 18.20
CA LEU A 148 -1.74 13.96 18.35
C LEU A 148 -1.55 12.74 19.27
N GLU A 149 -2.21 12.76 20.43
CA GLU A 149 -2.06 11.73 21.46
C GLU A 149 -3.32 10.87 21.69
N LYS A 150 -4.47 11.38 21.27
CA LYS A 150 -5.78 10.79 21.60
C LYS A 150 -6.50 10.28 20.37
N THR A 151 -5.83 9.45 19.60
CA THR A 151 -6.37 8.92 18.33
C THR A 151 -7.43 7.84 18.57
N LEU A 152 -8.58 7.99 17.91
CA LEU A 152 -9.56 6.94 17.70
C LEU A 152 -9.25 6.19 16.41
N ILE A 153 -9.25 4.86 16.44
CA ILE A 153 -9.15 4.04 15.21
C ILE A 153 -10.50 3.37 14.98
N LEU A 154 -11.06 3.58 13.79
CA LEU A 154 -12.30 2.96 13.32
C LEU A 154 -11.94 1.86 12.32
N ILE A 155 -12.27 0.61 12.66
CA ILE A 155 -11.98 -0.58 11.83
C ILE A 155 -13.31 -1.25 11.47
N PRO A 156 -13.62 -1.42 10.17
CA PRO A 156 -14.82 -2.13 9.77
C PRO A 156 -14.69 -3.64 10.04
N LYS A 157 -15.81 -4.29 10.30
CA LYS A 157 -15.90 -5.76 10.42
C LYS A 157 -15.93 -6.42 9.04
N LYS A 158 -14.84 -6.22 8.27
CA LYS A 158 -14.62 -6.79 6.92
C LYS A 158 -13.47 -7.79 6.94
N ASP A 159 -13.26 -8.48 5.85
CA ASP A 159 -12.25 -9.55 5.69
C ASP A 159 -10.81 -9.07 5.99
N TYR A 160 -10.50 -7.81 5.73
CA TYR A 160 -9.18 -7.24 5.97
C TYR A 160 -8.95 -6.73 7.41
N LYS A 161 -9.95 -6.90 8.33
CA LYS A 161 -9.83 -6.50 9.74
C LYS A 161 -8.56 -7.04 10.39
N LYS A 162 -8.29 -8.34 10.23
CA LYS A 162 -7.09 -8.98 10.82
C LYS A 162 -5.78 -8.40 10.29
N GLU A 163 -5.76 -8.00 9.02
CA GLU A 163 -4.62 -7.34 8.39
C GLU A 163 -4.32 -5.98 9.04
N ILE A 164 -5.36 -5.19 9.32
CA ILE A 164 -5.24 -3.91 10.03
C ILE A 164 -4.76 -4.13 11.47
N GLU A 165 -5.32 -5.08 12.20
CA GLU A 165 -4.92 -5.42 13.58
C GLU A 165 -3.44 -5.82 13.66
N GLN A 166 -2.99 -6.67 12.73
CA GLN A 166 -1.59 -7.08 12.66
C GLN A 166 -0.67 -5.91 12.34
N ALA A 167 -1.07 -5.05 11.41
CA ALA A 167 -0.31 -3.85 11.04
C ALA A 167 -0.17 -2.86 12.21
N LEU A 168 -1.21 -2.66 13.00
CA LEU A 168 -1.17 -1.86 14.23
C LEU A 168 -0.16 -2.42 15.24
N LYS A 169 -0.18 -3.74 15.46
CA LYS A 169 0.77 -4.42 16.34
C LYS A 169 2.21 -4.28 15.85
N GLU A 170 2.47 -4.58 14.57
CA GLU A 170 3.82 -4.55 14.00
C GLU A 170 4.40 -3.13 13.92
N SER A 171 3.58 -2.11 13.63
CA SER A 171 3.99 -0.71 13.62
C SER A 171 4.16 -0.13 15.03
N LYS A 172 3.73 -0.85 16.08
CA LYS A 172 3.66 -0.37 17.46
C LYS A 172 2.86 0.95 17.54
N PHE A 173 1.74 0.99 16.81
CA PHE A 173 0.88 2.17 16.77
C PHE A 173 0.14 2.32 18.09
N LYS A 174 0.17 3.54 18.68
CA LYS A 174 -0.54 3.85 19.90
C LYS A 174 -1.86 4.55 19.57
N ALA A 175 -2.97 3.95 19.99
CA ALA A 175 -4.31 4.54 19.88
C ALA A 175 -4.92 4.70 21.28
N LYS A 176 -5.69 5.77 21.50
CA LYS A 176 -6.51 5.91 22.71
C LYS A 176 -7.63 4.86 22.72
N LYS A 177 -8.23 4.58 21.56
CA LYS A 177 -9.29 3.59 21.40
C LYS A 177 -9.28 2.99 20.02
N ILE A 178 -9.45 1.67 19.93
CA ILE A 178 -9.76 0.95 18.70
C ILE A 178 -11.25 0.57 18.79
N PHE A 179 -12.01 0.90 17.76
CA PHE A 179 -13.43 0.64 17.71
C PHE A 179 -13.78 -0.11 16.40
N TYR A 180 -14.47 -1.23 16.56
CA TYR A 180 -14.93 -2.05 15.44
C TYR A 180 -16.38 -1.74 15.13
N TYR A 181 -16.67 -1.45 13.87
CA TYR A 181 -18.02 -1.07 13.46
C TYR A 181 -18.56 -1.99 12.37
N ASP A 182 -19.88 -2.04 12.31
CA ASP A 182 -20.65 -2.69 11.26
C ASP A 182 -20.88 -1.67 10.13
N THR A 183 -20.73 -2.11 8.88
CA THR A 183 -20.83 -1.19 7.73
C THR A 183 -22.27 -0.95 7.27
N GLU A 184 -23.25 -1.62 7.87
CA GLU A 184 -24.66 -1.33 7.62
C GLU A 184 -25.00 0.09 8.12
N PRO A 185 -25.57 0.99 7.28
CA PRO A 185 -25.68 2.42 7.60
C PRO A 185 -26.43 2.72 8.90
N THR A 186 -27.54 2.03 9.18
CA THR A 186 -28.33 2.24 10.41
C THR A 186 -27.59 1.83 11.67
N LYS A 187 -26.81 0.76 11.61
CA LYS A 187 -25.95 0.30 12.71
C LYS A 187 -24.73 1.20 12.87
N LEU A 188 -24.14 1.59 11.75
CA LEU A 188 -22.96 2.45 11.72
C LEU A 188 -23.21 3.74 12.48
N THR A 189 -24.26 4.50 12.15
CA THR A 189 -24.55 5.78 12.78
C THR A 189 -24.71 5.63 14.29
N LYS A 190 -25.49 4.66 14.78
CA LYS A 190 -25.66 4.38 16.22
C LYS A 190 -24.34 4.03 16.91
N GLN A 191 -23.43 3.32 16.22
CA GLN A 191 -22.11 2.95 16.74
C GLN A 191 -21.19 4.17 16.82
N ILE A 192 -21.25 5.06 15.83
CA ILE A 192 -20.49 6.33 15.84
C ILE A 192 -21.04 7.27 16.94
N GLU A 193 -22.36 7.39 17.13
CA GLU A 193 -22.93 8.11 18.27
C GLU A 193 -22.36 7.62 19.61
N LYS A 194 -22.30 6.30 19.80
CA LYS A 194 -21.76 5.70 21.02
C LYS A 194 -20.28 6.02 21.23
N VAL A 195 -19.44 5.88 20.22
CA VAL A 195 -17.99 6.08 20.36
C VAL A 195 -17.62 7.55 20.51
N THR A 196 -18.40 8.48 19.91
CA THR A 196 -18.24 9.92 20.01
C THR A 196 -18.95 10.53 21.21
N ARG A 197 -19.69 9.73 21.97
CA ARG A 197 -20.50 10.17 23.12
C ARG A 197 -21.53 11.25 22.73
N TYR A 198 -22.11 11.16 21.53
CA TYR A 198 -22.97 12.17 20.95
C TYR A 198 -24.15 12.52 21.85
N GLN A 199 -24.90 11.53 22.33
CA GLN A 199 -26.08 11.73 23.17
C GLN A 199 -25.73 12.46 24.48
N ILE A 200 -24.59 12.14 25.09
CA ILE A 200 -24.13 12.85 26.32
C ILE A 200 -23.79 14.30 25.99
N ARG A 201 -23.10 14.56 24.89
CA ARG A 201 -22.75 15.92 24.49
C ARG A 201 -23.97 16.75 24.10
N LYS A 202 -25.01 16.12 23.53
CA LYS A 202 -26.29 16.73 23.24
C LYS A 202 -27.02 17.10 24.54
N GLN A 203 -27.11 16.16 25.48
CA GLN A 203 -27.72 16.41 26.80
C GLN A 203 -26.99 17.54 27.54
N ASN A 204 -25.67 17.58 27.53
CA ASN A 204 -24.90 18.66 28.13
C ASN A 204 -25.29 20.05 27.57
N LEU A 205 -25.57 20.13 26.26
CA LEU A 205 -26.02 21.39 25.65
C LEU A 205 -27.39 21.78 26.16
N GLU A 206 -28.34 20.86 26.20
CA GLU A 206 -29.70 21.10 26.72
C GLU A 206 -29.68 21.54 28.20
N ASP A 207 -28.84 20.86 29.00
CA ASP A 207 -28.72 21.19 30.43
C ASP A 207 -28.06 22.56 30.62
N GLU A 208 -27.07 22.94 29.81
CA GLU A 208 -26.46 24.27 29.90
C GLU A 208 -27.41 25.36 29.43
N ILE A 209 -28.22 25.13 28.41
CA ILE A 209 -29.27 26.09 28.00
C ILE A 209 -30.25 26.34 29.17
N LYS A 210 -30.80 25.27 29.77
CA LYS A 210 -31.69 25.35 30.93
C LYS A 210 -31.03 26.07 32.12
N ARG A 211 -29.72 25.77 32.38
CA ARG A 211 -28.97 26.45 33.46
C ARG A 211 -28.90 27.96 33.23
N VAL A 212 -28.57 28.36 32.00
CA VAL A 212 -28.49 29.79 31.64
C VAL A 212 -29.89 30.46 31.67
N GLU A 213 -30.94 29.76 31.21
CA GLU A 213 -32.32 30.22 31.26
C GLU A 213 -32.81 30.52 32.70
N ASN A 214 -32.31 29.77 33.67
CA ASN A 214 -32.66 29.92 35.08
C ASN A 214 -31.66 30.79 35.88
N SER A 215 -30.64 31.35 35.23
CA SER A 215 -29.63 32.19 35.88
C SER A 215 -29.98 33.68 35.80
N ASN A 216 -29.39 34.48 36.69
CA ASN A 216 -29.44 35.92 36.64
C ASN A 216 -28.20 36.54 35.99
N GLU A 217 -27.58 35.82 35.06
CA GLU A 217 -26.34 36.26 34.38
C GLU A 217 -26.62 37.47 33.46
N ASP A 218 -25.72 38.45 33.47
CA ASP A 218 -25.72 39.51 32.48
C ASP A 218 -25.47 38.92 31.09
N ASN A 219 -26.14 39.43 30.04
CA ASN A 219 -26.09 38.90 28.66
C ASN A 219 -26.67 37.47 28.45
N LYS A 220 -27.60 37.05 29.31
CA LYS A 220 -28.27 35.75 29.24
C LYS A 220 -28.82 35.43 27.85
N GLU A 221 -29.55 36.33 27.22
CA GLU A 221 -30.19 36.16 25.92
C GLU A 221 -29.13 35.85 24.83
N LYS A 222 -28.06 36.64 24.79
CA LYS A 222 -26.94 36.43 23.83
C LYS A 222 -26.25 35.09 24.05
N LYS A 223 -26.12 34.67 25.33
CA LYS A 223 -25.51 33.39 25.68
C LYS A 223 -26.38 32.22 25.22
N ILE A 224 -27.68 32.30 25.41
CA ILE A 224 -28.66 31.30 24.95
C ILE A 224 -28.67 31.23 23.41
N GLU A 225 -28.67 32.37 22.72
CA GLU A 225 -28.59 32.42 21.27
C GLU A 225 -27.32 31.70 20.72
N ASN A 226 -26.18 31.94 21.37
CA ASN A 226 -24.92 31.29 21.01
C ASN A 226 -24.91 29.78 21.30
N LEU A 227 -25.57 29.33 22.37
CA LEU A 227 -25.72 27.91 22.69
C LEU A 227 -26.64 27.22 21.68
N LYS A 228 -27.74 27.84 21.29
CA LYS A 228 -28.71 27.31 20.30
C LYS A 228 -28.14 27.16 18.89
N LYS A 229 -27.02 27.82 18.59
CA LYS A 229 -26.27 27.66 17.32
C LYS A 229 -25.35 26.39 17.30
N ARG A 230 -25.26 25.67 18.42
CA ARG A 230 -24.43 24.49 18.57
C ARG A 230 -25.26 23.22 18.47
N ASP A 231 -24.67 22.14 17.93
CA ASP A 231 -25.30 20.83 17.92
C ASP A 231 -25.04 20.05 19.21
N THR A 232 -23.86 20.25 19.82
CA THR A 232 -23.48 19.59 21.07
C THR A 232 -22.61 20.48 21.97
N LEU A 233 -22.50 20.11 23.24
CA LEU A 233 -21.60 20.76 24.20
C LEU A 233 -20.69 19.72 24.88
N GLY A 234 -19.39 20.02 24.91
CA GLY A 234 -18.39 19.20 25.57
C GLY A 234 -17.33 18.65 24.62
N LYS A 235 -16.30 18.00 25.20
CA LYS A 235 -15.16 17.49 24.47
C LYS A 235 -15.48 16.15 23.80
N ILE A 236 -15.08 16.00 22.54
CA ILE A 236 -15.15 14.72 21.79
C ILE A 236 -14.29 13.66 22.49
N GLY A 237 -13.17 14.07 23.07
CA GLY A 237 -12.25 13.20 23.79
C GLY A 237 -11.19 12.56 22.93
N TYR A 238 -11.15 12.89 21.64
CA TYR A 238 -10.13 12.52 20.67
C TYR A 238 -9.59 13.77 19.99
N ASP A 239 -8.35 13.74 19.53
CA ASP A 239 -7.73 14.79 18.71
C ASP A 239 -7.64 14.39 17.25
N SER A 240 -7.76 13.08 16.98
CA SER A 240 -7.73 12.56 15.63
C SER A 240 -8.55 11.27 15.52
N VAL A 241 -9.00 10.96 14.30
CA VAL A 241 -9.63 9.70 13.94
C VAL A 241 -8.95 9.09 12.73
N VAL A 242 -8.51 7.83 12.85
CA VAL A 242 -8.02 7.04 11.72
C VAL A 242 -9.13 6.10 11.26
N ILE A 243 -9.57 6.26 10.02
CA ILE A 243 -10.64 5.47 9.41
C ILE A 243 -10.02 4.44 8.48
N ALA A 244 -10.08 3.16 8.85
CA ALA A 244 -9.51 2.07 8.07
C ALA A 244 -10.51 1.56 7.02
N ASP A 245 -11.04 2.45 6.19
CA ASP A 245 -12.00 2.14 5.14
C ASP A 245 -11.75 2.93 3.85
N PHE A 246 -12.50 2.61 2.79
CA PHE A 246 -12.29 3.10 1.43
C PHE A 246 -13.64 3.38 0.76
N ASP A 247 -13.61 4.13 -0.32
CA ASP A 247 -14.74 4.40 -1.23
C ASP A 247 -16.03 4.84 -0.49
N GLU A 248 -17.18 4.30 -0.86
CA GLU A 248 -18.48 4.63 -0.27
C GLU A 248 -18.56 4.31 1.24
N SER A 249 -17.81 3.30 1.72
CA SER A 249 -17.73 3.01 3.16
C SER A 249 -17.03 4.12 3.93
N LEU A 250 -15.96 4.69 3.38
CA LEU A 250 -15.27 5.85 3.98
C LEU A 250 -16.22 7.05 4.07
N LYS A 251 -16.97 7.35 3.00
CA LYS A 251 -17.97 8.41 2.97
C LYS A 251 -19.06 8.21 4.03
N SER A 252 -19.56 6.98 4.16
CA SER A 252 -20.58 6.65 5.18
C SER A 252 -20.07 6.89 6.60
N VAL A 253 -18.81 6.55 6.88
CA VAL A 253 -18.19 6.80 8.20
C VAL A 253 -18.01 8.29 8.45
N THR A 254 -17.47 9.02 7.47
CA THR A 254 -17.27 10.48 7.63
C THR A 254 -18.59 11.22 7.77
N THR A 255 -19.63 10.85 7.02
CA THR A 255 -20.99 11.38 7.16
C THR A 255 -21.55 11.12 8.56
N SER A 256 -21.37 9.91 9.11
CA SER A 256 -21.81 9.59 10.47
C SER A 256 -21.04 10.36 11.54
N LEU A 257 -19.75 10.65 11.33
CA LEU A 257 -18.96 11.50 12.21
C LEU A 257 -19.49 12.94 12.19
N LEU A 258 -19.74 13.50 11.00
CA LEU A 258 -20.31 14.85 10.84
C LEU A 258 -21.68 14.96 11.51
N TYR A 259 -22.57 13.97 11.30
CA TYR A 259 -23.86 13.89 11.98
C TYR A 259 -23.73 13.95 13.51
N THR A 260 -22.68 13.36 14.06
CA THR A 260 -22.43 13.39 15.51
C THR A 260 -21.63 14.61 15.96
N ASP A 261 -21.60 15.68 15.17
CA ASP A 261 -20.89 16.92 15.45
C ASP A 261 -19.36 16.69 15.67
N VAL A 262 -18.80 15.74 14.90
CA VAL A 262 -17.37 15.49 14.81
C VAL A 262 -16.94 15.84 13.40
N SER A 263 -16.20 16.93 13.25
CA SER A 263 -15.79 17.45 11.95
C SER A 263 -14.27 17.64 11.87
N PRO A 264 -13.71 17.77 10.66
CA PRO A 264 -12.27 18.02 10.47
C PRO A 264 -11.77 19.32 11.12
N ASN A 265 -12.66 20.28 11.38
CA ASN A 265 -12.34 21.50 12.11
C ASN A 265 -12.16 21.29 13.63
N LYS A 266 -12.58 20.13 14.15
CA LYS A 266 -12.51 19.79 15.58
C LYS A 266 -11.46 18.75 15.91
N ILE A 267 -11.24 17.80 15.00
CA ILE A 267 -10.24 16.72 15.12
C ILE A 267 -9.71 16.34 13.75
N ASP A 268 -8.48 15.85 13.68
CA ASP A 268 -7.89 15.42 12.42
C ASP A 268 -8.56 14.16 11.86
N PHE A 269 -9.02 14.23 10.61
CA PHE A 269 -9.51 13.08 9.87
C PHE A 269 -8.36 12.46 9.07
N ILE A 270 -8.10 11.19 9.32
CA ILE A 270 -7.03 10.43 8.68
C ILE A 270 -7.63 9.15 8.10
N SER A 271 -7.31 8.83 6.85
CA SER A 271 -7.66 7.56 6.24
C SER A 271 -6.41 6.75 5.88
N LEU A 272 -6.60 5.52 5.44
CA LEU A 272 -5.57 4.74 4.78
C LEU A 272 -5.32 5.28 3.36
N ASN A 273 -4.36 4.70 2.64
CA ASN A 273 -3.99 5.13 1.29
C ASN A 273 -5.20 5.15 0.33
N GLN A 274 -5.50 6.31 -0.20
CA GLN A 274 -6.62 6.54 -1.14
C GLN A 274 -6.15 6.67 -2.60
N TRP A 275 -4.91 6.41 -2.89
CA TRP A 275 -4.34 6.41 -4.24
C TRP A 275 -4.65 7.67 -5.09
N PHE A 276 -4.78 8.83 -4.45
CA PHE A 276 -5.14 10.10 -5.12
C PHE A 276 -6.48 10.03 -5.86
N ASP A 277 -7.47 9.36 -5.25
CA ASP A 277 -8.82 9.31 -5.78
C ASP A 277 -9.48 10.70 -5.74
N LYS A 278 -9.81 11.23 -6.91
CA LYS A 278 -10.46 12.54 -7.07
C LYS A 278 -11.92 12.55 -6.60
N THR A 279 -12.54 11.40 -6.33
CA THR A 279 -13.90 11.36 -5.77
C THR A 279 -13.95 11.99 -4.39
N LEU A 280 -12.82 11.98 -3.65
CA LEU A 280 -12.67 12.67 -2.37
C LEU A 280 -12.88 14.19 -2.46
N PHE A 281 -12.67 14.80 -3.64
CA PHE A 281 -12.89 16.24 -3.83
C PHE A 281 -14.35 16.65 -3.69
N LYS A 282 -15.29 15.73 -3.90
CA LYS A 282 -16.73 15.95 -3.79
C LYS A 282 -17.21 15.98 -2.32
N GLU A 283 -16.44 15.41 -1.42
CA GLU A 283 -16.80 15.27 0.01
C GLU A 283 -16.30 16.47 0.83
N THR A 284 -16.68 17.68 0.45
CA THR A 284 -16.17 18.94 1.03
C THR A 284 -16.37 19.07 2.54
N ALA A 285 -17.49 18.56 3.08
CA ALA A 285 -17.77 18.58 4.52
C ALA A 285 -16.81 17.71 5.34
N SER A 286 -16.17 16.70 4.72
CA SER A 286 -15.20 15.82 5.34
C SER A 286 -13.75 16.28 5.14
N GLN A 287 -13.53 17.44 4.54
CA GLN A 287 -12.20 18.00 4.30
C GLN A 287 -11.84 19.01 5.40
N PRO A 288 -10.55 19.08 5.77
CA PRO A 288 -9.45 18.27 5.26
C PRO A 288 -9.48 16.82 5.75
N ILE A 289 -9.18 15.88 4.84
CA ILE A 289 -8.92 14.47 5.18
C ILE A 289 -7.51 14.10 4.71
N SER A 290 -6.74 13.51 5.59
CA SER A 290 -5.32 13.20 5.35
C SER A 290 -5.08 11.71 5.17
N PHE A 291 -4.07 11.34 4.37
CA PHE A 291 -3.73 9.94 4.13
C PHE A 291 -2.28 9.75 3.69
N PRO A 292 -1.67 8.58 4.00
CA PRO A 292 -0.36 8.19 3.49
C PRO A 292 -0.46 7.66 2.05
N SER A 293 0.49 8.02 1.19
CA SER A 293 0.59 7.47 -0.17
C SER A 293 2.01 7.54 -0.71
N ILE A 294 2.21 7.04 -1.94
CA ILE A 294 3.44 7.15 -2.71
C ILE A 294 3.74 8.62 -3.05
N ASN A 295 4.91 8.87 -3.68
CA ASN A 295 5.23 10.21 -4.18
C ASN A 295 4.32 10.57 -5.36
N LYS A 296 3.44 11.57 -5.17
CA LYS A 296 2.47 12.00 -6.19
C LYS A 296 3.13 12.61 -7.42
N GLU A 297 4.15 13.44 -7.23
CA GLU A 297 4.85 14.12 -8.32
C GLU A 297 5.51 13.10 -9.25
N ASN A 298 6.21 12.12 -8.67
CA ASN A 298 6.80 11.02 -9.41
C ASN A 298 5.74 10.18 -10.12
N PHE A 299 4.59 9.93 -9.49
CA PHE A 299 3.50 9.19 -10.10
C PHE A 299 2.90 9.94 -11.28
N ASP A 300 2.70 11.26 -11.17
CA ASP A 300 2.21 12.08 -12.26
C ASP A 300 3.21 12.14 -13.44
N GLN A 301 4.51 12.25 -13.15
CA GLN A 301 5.56 12.16 -14.16
C GLN A 301 5.58 10.78 -14.84
N PHE A 302 5.48 9.71 -14.07
CA PHE A 302 5.42 8.36 -14.63
C PHE A 302 4.20 8.20 -15.56
N LYS A 303 3.02 8.67 -15.14
CA LYS A 303 1.82 8.64 -16.01
C LYS A 303 2.03 9.39 -17.32
N LYS A 304 2.69 10.55 -17.25
CA LYS A 304 3.00 11.32 -18.46
C LYS A 304 3.94 10.53 -19.38
N SER A 305 5.05 10.01 -18.86
CA SER A 305 5.98 9.20 -19.66
C SER A 305 5.36 7.90 -20.16
N PHE A 306 4.48 7.27 -19.39
CA PHE A 306 3.77 6.06 -19.81
C PHE A 306 2.88 6.33 -21.05
N LYS A 307 2.19 7.46 -21.06
CA LYS A 307 1.35 7.90 -22.18
C LYS A 307 2.13 8.21 -23.47
N GLU A 308 3.42 8.49 -23.39
CA GLU A 308 4.27 8.64 -24.58
C GLU A 308 4.44 7.31 -25.34
N PHE A 309 4.27 6.17 -24.65
CA PHE A 309 4.40 4.82 -25.25
C PHE A 309 3.06 4.13 -25.46
N TYR A 310 2.04 4.44 -24.64
CA TYR A 310 0.76 3.75 -24.60
C TYR A 310 -0.40 4.74 -24.49
N ASP A 311 -1.44 4.54 -25.28
CA ASP A 311 -2.60 5.47 -25.35
C ASP A 311 -3.64 5.21 -24.24
N TYR A 312 -3.18 5.03 -22.99
CA TYR A 312 -4.05 4.89 -21.82
C TYR A 312 -3.34 5.28 -20.52
N ASP A 313 -4.14 5.53 -19.46
CA ASP A 313 -3.58 5.79 -18.12
C ASP A 313 -3.12 4.50 -17.44
N PRO A 314 -1.87 4.46 -16.87
CA PRO A 314 -1.41 3.30 -16.16
C PRO A 314 -2.21 3.07 -14.87
N ASN A 315 -2.43 1.80 -14.54
CA ASN A 315 -2.93 1.42 -13.23
C ASN A 315 -1.88 1.75 -12.15
N GLN A 316 -2.32 1.98 -10.93
CA GLN A 316 -1.44 2.32 -9.81
C GLN A 316 -0.41 1.22 -9.49
N LEU A 317 -0.74 -0.05 -9.75
CA LEU A 317 0.18 -1.18 -9.58
C LEU A 317 1.34 -1.16 -10.60
N SER A 318 1.17 -0.45 -11.71
CA SER A 318 2.20 -0.28 -12.73
C SER A 318 3.46 0.37 -12.18
N LEU A 319 3.28 1.39 -11.34
CA LEU A 319 4.42 2.06 -10.71
C LEU A 319 5.19 1.12 -9.77
N ILE A 320 4.46 0.31 -9.01
CA ILE A 320 5.08 -0.70 -8.15
C ILE A 320 5.80 -1.75 -9.00
N THR A 321 5.18 -2.19 -10.10
CA THR A 321 5.81 -3.16 -11.01
C THR A 321 7.09 -2.61 -11.63
N TYR A 322 7.07 -1.36 -12.08
CA TYR A 322 8.28 -0.68 -12.57
C TYR A 322 9.42 -0.74 -11.54
N ASP A 323 9.12 -0.37 -10.31
CA ASP A 323 10.10 -0.38 -9.22
C ASP A 323 10.57 -1.78 -8.86
N LEU A 324 9.69 -2.80 -8.95
CA LEU A 324 10.06 -4.19 -8.70
C LEU A 324 11.02 -4.74 -9.75
N VAL A 325 10.83 -4.41 -11.03
CA VAL A 325 11.80 -4.78 -12.08
C VAL A 325 13.15 -4.17 -11.76
N GLY A 326 13.19 -2.89 -11.39
CA GLY A 326 14.43 -2.20 -10.97
C GLY A 326 15.05 -2.82 -9.73
N LEU A 327 14.24 -3.17 -8.72
CA LEU A 327 14.72 -3.83 -7.48
C LEU A 327 15.34 -5.19 -7.78
N VAL A 328 14.65 -6.03 -8.56
CA VAL A 328 15.15 -7.37 -8.92
C VAL A 328 16.47 -7.25 -9.68
N TYR A 329 16.54 -6.36 -10.68
CA TYR A 329 17.79 -6.10 -11.39
C TYR A 329 18.91 -5.65 -10.44
N TYR A 330 18.64 -4.69 -9.56
CA TYR A 330 19.62 -4.21 -8.58
C TYR A 330 20.14 -5.33 -7.67
N LEU A 331 19.24 -6.14 -7.12
CA LEU A 331 19.62 -7.24 -6.22
C LEU A 331 20.41 -8.32 -6.94
N LEU A 332 20.05 -8.66 -8.19
CA LEU A 332 20.75 -9.61 -9.01
C LEU A 332 22.15 -9.09 -9.39
N SER A 333 22.27 -7.83 -9.77
CA SER A 333 23.57 -7.22 -10.09
C SER A 333 24.53 -7.20 -8.90
N GLN A 334 24.02 -7.04 -7.68
CA GLN A 334 24.81 -7.15 -6.44
C GLN A 334 25.20 -8.59 -6.09
N ASN A 335 24.61 -9.59 -6.73
CA ASN A 335 24.84 -11.02 -6.49
C ASN A 335 25.38 -11.74 -7.74
N ASN A 336 26.14 -11.04 -8.59
CA ASN A 336 26.73 -11.56 -9.82
C ASN A 336 25.71 -12.24 -10.76
N PHE A 337 24.47 -11.75 -10.77
CA PHE A 337 23.33 -12.32 -11.49
C PHE A 337 22.98 -13.77 -11.10
N GLU A 338 23.30 -14.17 -9.87
CA GLU A 338 22.90 -15.47 -9.33
C GLU A 338 21.69 -15.34 -8.42
N VAL A 339 20.72 -16.25 -8.54
CA VAL A 339 19.58 -16.35 -7.64
C VAL A 339 19.98 -17.17 -6.43
N SER A 340 20.04 -16.55 -5.26
CA SER A 340 20.38 -17.23 -4.01
C SER A 340 19.31 -17.00 -2.94
N ASP A 341 19.23 -17.89 -1.95
CA ASP A 341 18.30 -17.80 -0.82
C ASP A 341 18.42 -16.50 0.00
N ASN A 342 19.57 -15.83 -0.10
CA ASN A 342 19.85 -14.62 0.67
C ASN A 342 19.46 -13.32 -0.05
N ILE A 343 19.15 -13.39 -1.34
CA ILE A 343 18.93 -12.18 -2.17
C ILE A 343 17.84 -11.28 -1.61
N PHE A 344 16.77 -11.85 -1.04
CA PHE A 344 15.66 -11.10 -0.41
C PHE A 344 15.67 -11.11 1.11
N LYS A 345 16.66 -11.76 1.75
CA LYS A 345 16.79 -11.79 3.22
C LYS A 345 17.59 -10.62 3.77
N LYS A 346 18.66 -10.23 3.06
CA LYS A 346 19.51 -9.10 3.46
C LYS A 346 18.72 -7.80 3.44
N LYS A 347 19.04 -6.91 4.36
CA LYS A 347 18.47 -5.57 4.38
C LYS A 347 19.01 -4.77 3.18
N ASN A 348 18.10 -4.34 2.32
CA ASN A 348 18.38 -3.44 1.21
C ASN A 348 17.37 -2.30 1.22
N ARG A 349 17.83 -1.10 0.90
CA ARG A 349 16.99 0.09 0.75
C ARG A 349 17.07 0.54 -0.71
N PHE A 350 15.94 0.62 -1.35
CA PHE A 350 15.80 0.97 -2.75
C PHE A 350 15.02 2.26 -2.90
N LYS A 351 15.50 3.16 -3.77
CA LYS A 351 14.80 4.39 -4.13
C LYS A 351 14.22 4.22 -5.53
N GLY A 352 12.95 3.87 -5.58
CA GLY A 352 12.16 3.77 -6.80
C GLY A 352 11.43 5.06 -7.16
N ILE A 353 10.62 4.99 -8.22
CA ILE A 353 9.73 6.10 -8.60
C ILE A 353 8.58 6.23 -7.59
N SER A 354 8.04 5.12 -7.07
CA SER A 354 7.00 5.15 -6.03
C SER A 354 7.45 5.79 -4.71
N GLY A 355 8.77 5.87 -4.51
CA GLY A 355 9.39 6.38 -3.30
C GLY A 355 10.49 5.47 -2.81
N VAL A 356 10.81 5.56 -1.52
CA VAL A 356 11.80 4.70 -0.88
C VAL A 356 11.09 3.50 -0.25
N PHE A 357 11.64 2.32 -0.45
CA PHE A 357 11.21 1.14 0.29
C PHE A 357 12.40 0.29 0.72
N GLU A 358 12.19 -0.43 1.82
CA GLU A 358 13.18 -1.33 2.40
C GLU A 358 12.70 -2.77 2.26
N ILE A 359 13.56 -3.65 1.75
CA ILE A 359 13.38 -5.09 1.85
C ILE A 359 14.26 -5.64 2.95
N LYS A 360 13.70 -6.46 3.84
CA LYS A 360 14.42 -7.15 4.90
C LYS A 360 13.65 -8.40 5.30
N ASN A 361 14.35 -9.54 5.41
CA ASN A 361 13.73 -10.81 5.79
C ASN A 361 12.47 -11.12 4.95
N LYS A 362 12.56 -10.97 3.63
CA LYS A 362 11.45 -11.18 2.68
C LYS A 362 10.21 -10.30 2.95
N LYS A 363 10.38 -9.13 3.59
CA LYS A 363 9.29 -8.17 3.84
C LYS A 363 9.65 -6.82 3.23
N ILE A 364 8.71 -6.23 2.49
CA ILE A 364 8.84 -4.88 1.93
C ILE A 364 8.06 -3.90 2.80
N ASN A 365 8.71 -2.77 3.12
CA ASN A 365 8.10 -1.63 3.79
C ASN A 365 8.37 -0.37 2.98
N HIS A 366 7.31 0.33 2.62
CA HIS A 366 7.38 1.60 1.91
C HIS A 366 7.51 2.76 2.90
N GLU A 367 8.40 3.71 2.61
CA GLU A 367 8.44 5.02 3.27
C GLU A 367 7.47 5.92 2.51
N LEU A 368 6.27 6.10 3.06
CA LEU A 368 5.21 6.84 2.40
C LEU A 368 5.28 8.33 2.72
N ASN A 369 4.91 9.16 1.75
CA ASN A 369 4.58 10.55 1.97
C ASN A 369 3.20 10.67 2.62
N PHE A 370 2.87 11.87 3.09
CA PHE A 370 1.59 12.15 3.71
C PHE A 370 0.92 13.32 3.00
N TYR A 371 -0.35 13.17 2.69
CA TYR A 371 -1.12 14.14 1.93
C TYR A 371 -2.40 14.49 2.65
N SER A 372 -2.93 15.67 2.36
CA SER A 372 -4.28 16.09 2.71
C SER A 372 -5.09 16.37 1.44
N VAL A 373 -6.37 16.05 1.46
CA VAL A 373 -7.34 16.57 0.51
C VAL A 373 -7.99 17.77 1.16
N ASP A 374 -7.81 18.92 0.55
CA ASP A 374 -8.42 20.17 0.98
C ASP A 374 -8.76 21.04 -0.23
N SER A 375 -9.95 21.59 -0.23
CA SER A 375 -10.43 22.52 -1.27
C SER A 375 -10.23 21.97 -2.69
N GLY A 376 -10.49 20.68 -2.90
CA GLY A 376 -10.37 19.99 -4.19
C GLY A 376 -8.93 19.78 -4.68
N LYS A 377 -7.95 19.79 -3.79
CA LYS A 377 -6.54 19.56 -4.11
C LYS A 377 -5.90 18.52 -3.19
N PHE A 378 -4.93 17.81 -3.73
CA PHE A 378 -4.00 17.00 -2.92
C PHE A 378 -2.83 17.88 -2.49
N ILE A 379 -2.70 18.10 -1.19
CA ILE A 379 -1.64 18.91 -0.60
C ILE A 379 -0.66 17.96 0.09
N ARG A 380 0.62 18.03 -0.26
CA ARG A 380 1.65 17.24 0.41
C ARG A 380 2.00 17.87 1.75
N ILE A 381 2.02 17.07 2.81
CA ILE A 381 2.40 17.48 4.17
C ILE A 381 3.88 17.18 4.41
N PHE A 382 4.36 15.98 4.03
CA PHE A 382 5.78 15.62 4.04
C PHE A 382 6.12 14.53 3.03
#